data_4ab65b583161040fdbc2471eeed357ab
#
_entry.id   4ab65b583161040fdbc2471eeed357ab
#
_cell.length_a   1.000
_cell.length_b   1.000
_cell.length_c   1.000
_cell.angle_alpha   90.00
_cell.angle_beta   90.00
_cell.angle_gamma   90.00
#
_symmetry.space_group_name_H-M   'P 1'
#
loop_
_entity.id
_entity.type
_entity.pdbx_description
1 polymer ?
#
loop_
_entity_poly.entity_id
_entity_poly.type
_entity_poly.pdbx_seq_one_letter_code
_entity_poly.pdbx_strand_id
1 'polypeptide(L)'
;MIEGLKALLEYFSNERHRREDGADQALLAIYTATNETKLYIEQVRRTGVSDRAIEEQLSRLWTRAAVPIRRFDRDLADRCLLKGDYWVNPSAWTVEHITHFRIGLSEVFREAQKLLNRAA
;
A
#
# COMPACT_ATOMS: atom_id res chain seq x y z
N MET A 1 -8.75 -9.81 -6.24
CA MET A 1 -7.63 -8.97 -5.80
C MET A 1 -6.28 -9.44 -6.33
N ILE A 2 -6.00 -10.72 -6.18
CA ILE A 2 -4.74 -11.27 -6.71
C ILE A 2 -4.65 -11.11 -8.22
N GLU A 3 -5.77 -11.30 -8.89
CA GLU A 3 -5.78 -11.15 -10.34
C GLU A 3 -5.61 -9.71 -10.77
N GLY A 4 -6.13 -8.77 -9.97
CA GLY A 4 -5.91 -7.38 -10.25
C GLY A 4 -4.45 -7.00 -10.15
N LEU A 5 -3.76 -7.53 -9.13
CA LEU A 5 -2.34 -7.27 -8.98
C LEU A 5 -1.56 -7.91 -10.10
N LYS A 6 -1.94 -9.13 -10.52
CA LYS A 6 -1.25 -9.79 -11.60
C LYS A 6 -1.36 -8.99 -12.91
N ALA A 7 -2.55 -8.49 -13.20
CA ALA A 7 -2.74 -7.68 -14.40
C ALA A 7 -1.91 -6.41 -14.33
N LEU A 8 -1.84 -5.80 -13.15
CA LEU A 8 -1.04 -4.60 -12.96
C LEU A 8 0.44 -4.88 -13.17
N LEU A 9 0.92 -6.02 -12.67
CA LEU A 9 2.30 -6.41 -12.86
C LEU A 9 2.61 -6.62 -14.33
N GLU A 10 1.72 -7.27 -15.05
CA GLU A 10 1.90 -7.49 -16.47
C GLU A 10 1.95 -6.19 -17.25
N TYR A 11 1.08 -5.24 -16.86
CA TYR A 11 1.07 -3.93 -17.48
C TYR A 11 2.40 -3.22 -17.27
N PHE A 12 2.91 -3.25 -16.05
CA PHE A 12 4.13 -2.54 -15.70
C PHE A 12 5.39 -3.21 -16.22
N SER A 13 5.32 -4.49 -16.56
CA SER A 13 6.48 -5.15 -17.12
C SER A 13 6.60 -4.92 -18.61
N ASN A 14 5.64 -4.28 -19.23
CA ASN A 14 5.75 -3.92 -20.63
C ASN A 14 6.77 -2.82 -20.82
N GLU A 15 7.64 -3.05 -21.77
CA GLU A 15 8.78 -2.19 -21.95
C GLU A 15 8.46 -0.77 -22.33
N ARG A 16 7.42 -0.57 -23.04
CA ARG A 16 7.13 0.76 -23.53
C ARG A 16 6.81 1.75 -22.42
N HIS A 17 6.56 1.26 -21.23
CA HIS A 17 6.26 2.13 -20.10
C HIS A 17 7.47 2.45 -19.25
N ARG A 18 8.62 1.99 -19.64
CA ARG A 18 9.81 2.18 -18.85
C ARG A 18 10.20 3.61 -18.65
N ARG A 19 9.86 4.47 -19.55
CA ARG A 19 10.23 5.86 -19.39
C ARG A 19 9.51 6.53 -18.26
N GLU A 20 8.43 5.92 -17.82
CA GLU A 20 7.68 6.42 -16.68
C GLU A 20 7.96 5.59 -15.45
N ASP A 21 9.19 5.13 -15.36
CA ASP A 21 9.57 4.22 -14.31
C ASP A 21 9.24 4.69 -12.92
N GLY A 22 9.42 5.99 -12.66
CA GLY A 22 9.11 6.49 -11.33
C GLY A 22 7.68 6.26 -10.93
N ALA A 23 6.74 6.57 -11.84
CA ALA A 23 5.32 6.38 -11.57
C ALA A 23 4.98 4.90 -11.47
N ASP A 24 5.51 4.10 -12.41
CA ASP A 24 5.23 2.67 -12.41
C ASP A 24 5.73 2.00 -11.15
N GLN A 25 6.93 2.34 -10.71
CA GLN A 25 7.49 1.76 -9.50
C GLN A 25 6.71 2.18 -8.27
N ALA A 26 6.28 3.44 -8.23
CA ALA A 26 5.51 3.94 -7.11
C ALA A 26 4.17 3.19 -7.00
N LEU A 27 3.50 3.02 -8.13
CA LEU A 27 2.22 2.33 -8.14
C LEU A 27 2.37 0.86 -7.80
N LEU A 28 3.41 0.21 -8.33
CA LEU A 28 3.65 -1.18 -8.00
C LEU A 28 3.92 -1.35 -6.51
N ALA A 29 4.69 -0.45 -5.92
CA ALA A 29 5.02 -0.55 -4.51
C ALA A 29 3.78 -0.42 -3.63
N ILE A 30 2.91 0.55 -3.93
CA ILE A 30 1.73 0.75 -3.10
C ILE A 30 0.70 -0.35 -3.31
N TYR A 31 0.57 -0.87 -4.52
CA TYR A 31 -0.34 -1.99 -4.75
C TYR A 31 0.17 -3.27 -4.11
N THR A 32 1.49 -3.47 -4.10
CA THR A 32 2.08 -4.61 -3.41
C THR A 32 1.80 -4.53 -1.92
N ALA A 33 2.04 -3.36 -1.31
CA ALA A 33 1.78 -3.19 0.10
C ALA A 33 0.31 -3.41 0.43
N THR A 34 -0.58 -2.88 -0.42
CA THR A 34 -2.01 -3.05 -0.22
C THR A 34 -2.41 -4.52 -0.29
N ASN A 35 -1.91 -5.22 -1.28
CA ASN A 35 -2.28 -6.61 -1.48
C ASN A 35 -1.77 -7.49 -0.35
N GLU A 36 -0.53 -7.27 0.08
CA GLU A 36 0.02 -8.05 1.18
C GLU A 36 -0.73 -7.78 2.46
N THR A 37 -1.16 -6.54 2.67
CA THR A 37 -1.96 -6.21 3.83
C THR A 37 -3.31 -6.93 3.79
N LYS A 38 -3.94 -6.96 2.63
CA LYS A 38 -5.23 -7.66 2.50
C LYS A 38 -5.08 -9.15 2.76
N LEU A 39 -4.00 -9.75 2.25
CA LEU A 39 -3.76 -11.16 2.48
C LEU A 39 -3.57 -11.46 3.96
N TYR A 40 -2.84 -10.61 4.66
CA TYR A 40 -2.62 -10.79 6.08
C TYR A 40 -3.91 -10.62 6.87
N ILE A 41 -4.69 -9.60 6.57
CA ILE A 41 -5.96 -9.37 7.25
C ILE A 41 -6.88 -10.58 7.07
N GLU A 42 -6.92 -11.12 5.86
CA GLU A 42 -7.75 -12.30 5.59
C GLU A 42 -7.24 -13.51 6.37
N GLN A 43 -5.94 -13.66 6.49
CA GLN A 43 -5.36 -14.76 7.27
C GLN A 43 -5.73 -14.63 8.74
N VAL A 44 -5.60 -13.44 9.32
CA VAL A 44 -5.95 -13.23 10.72
C VAL A 44 -7.44 -13.46 10.95
N ARG A 45 -8.27 -13.00 10.01
CA ARG A 45 -9.71 -13.21 10.13
C ARG A 45 -10.05 -14.69 10.13
N ARG A 46 -9.35 -15.47 9.33
CA ARG A 46 -9.61 -16.89 9.21
C ARG A 46 -9.05 -17.70 10.36
N THR A 47 -7.87 -17.33 10.84
CA THR A 47 -7.19 -18.12 11.87
C THR A 47 -7.35 -17.55 13.28
N GLY A 48 -7.66 -16.27 13.38
CA GLY A 48 -7.73 -15.60 14.67
C GLY A 48 -6.38 -15.34 15.30
N VAL A 49 -5.29 -15.54 14.56
CA VAL A 49 -3.94 -15.44 15.11
C VAL A 49 -3.17 -14.37 14.37
N SER A 50 -2.59 -13.43 15.14
CA SER A 50 -1.71 -12.41 14.60
C SER A 50 -0.31 -12.99 14.40
N ASP A 51 0.42 -12.40 13.46
CA ASP A 51 1.80 -12.81 13.17
C ASP A 51 2.67 -11.56 13.15
N ARG A 52 3.47 -11.40 14.21
CA ARG A 52 4.27 -10.19 14.37
C ARG A 52 5.29 -10.03 13.26
N ALA A 53 5.87 -11.13 12.79
CA ALA A 53 6.86 -11.05 11.71
C ALA A 53 6.24 -10.50 10.43
N ILE A 54 5.02 -10.91 10.12
CA ILE A 54 4.33 -10.39 8.95
C ILE A 54 3.99 -8.92 9.13
N GLU A 55 3.57 -8.52 10.33
CA GLU A 55 3.24 -7.12 10.59
C GLU A 55 4.46 -6.22 10.42
N GLU A 56 5.62 -6.68 10.86
CA GLU A 56 6.84 -5.92 10.65
C GLU A 56 7.18 -5.80 9.18
N GLN A 57 6.93 -6.84 8.42
CA GLN A 57 7.16 -6.79 6.98
C GLN A 57 6.20 -5.81 6.31
N LEU A 58 4.94 -5.78 6.76
CA LEU A 58 3.99 -4.82 6.24
C LEU A 58 4.44 -3.39 6.53
N SER A 59 4.98 -3.16 7.73
CA SER A 59 5.50 -1.85 8.07
C SER A 59 6.56 -1.41 7.06
N ARG A 60 7.47 -2.31 6.71
CA ARG A 60 8.52 -1.99 5.75
C ARG A 60 7.97 -1.74 4.36
N LEU A 61 6.99 -2.53 3.95
CA LEU A 61 6.40 -2.36 2.61
C LEU A 61 5.73 -1.01 2.47
N TRP A 62 4.97 -0.60 3.48
CA TRP A 62 4.29 0.70 3.44
C TRP A 62 5.29 1.86 3.47
N THR A 63 6.31 1.75 4.30
CA THR A 63 7.34 2.77 4.37
C THR A 63 8.08 2.88 3.03
N ARG A 64 8.40 1.73 2.44
CA ARG A 64 9.10 1.72 1.16
C ARG A 64 8.26 2.31 0.04
N ALA A 65 6.95 2.09 0.09
CA ALA A 65 6.07 2.64 -0.93
C ALA A 65 5.99 4.15 -0.86
N ALA A 66 6.13 4.72 0.33
CA ALA A 66 6.01 6.16 0.51
C ALA A 66 7.06 6.93 -0.27
N VAL A 67 8.27 6.38 -0.39
CA VAL A 67 9.38 7.13 -0.96
C VAL A 67 9.14 7.49 -2.43
N PRO A 68 8.86 6.54 -3.32
CA PRO A 68 8.60 6.90 -4.71
C PRO A 68 7.27 7.63 -4.89
N ILE A 69 6.28 7.38 -4.05
CA ILE A 69 4.98 8.04 -4.16
C ILE A 69 5.10 9.54 -3.89
N ARG A 70 6.05 9.94 -3.05
CA ARG A 70 6.18 11.34 -2.65
C ARG A 70 6.37 12.29 -3.83
N ARG A 71 6.96 11.80 -4.91
CA ARG A 71 7.19 12.62 -6.09
C ARG A 71 5.90 12.98 -6.82
N PHE A 72 4.86 12.20 -6.61
CA PHE A 72 3.61 12.36 -7.35
C PHE A 72 2.46 12.82 -6.47
N ASP A 73 2.47 12.42 -5.21
CA ASP A 73 1.36 12.72 -4.31
C ASP A 73 1.88 12.71 -2.87
N ARG A 74 2.16 13.89 -2.34
CA ARG A 74 2.74 13.99 -1.00
C ARG A 74 1.78 13.51 0.07
N ASP A 75 0.51 13.82 -0.08
CA ASP A 75 -0.47 13.40 0.91
C ASP A 75 -0.58 11.89 0.97
N LEU A 76 -0.60 11.24 -0.18
CA LEU A 76 -0.65 9.78 -0.21
C LEU A 76 0.63 9.19 0.37
N ALA A 77 1.78 9.80 0.09
CA ALA A 77 3.05 9.32 0.66
C ALA A 77 3.02 9.40 2.18
N ASP A 78 2.50 10.50 2.72
CA ASP A 78 2.40 10.65 4.17
C ASP A 78 1.50 9.59 4.77
N ARG A 79 0.40 9.27 4.09
CA ARG A 79 -0.48 8.20 4.56
C ARG A 79 0.20 6.84 4.53
N CYS A 80 1.05 6.61 3.54
CA CYS A 80 1.83 5.36 3.48
C CYS A 80 2.81 5.28 4.65
N LEU A 81 3.46 6.38 5.00
CA LEU A 81 4.35 6.41 6.15
C LEU A 81 3.59 6.13 7.44
N LEU A 82 2.41 6.75 7.58
CA LEU A 82 1.58 6.50 8.76
C LEU A 82 1.09 5.06 8.81
N LYS A 83 0.80 4.49 7.64
CA LYS A 83 0.40 3.09 7.56
C LYS A 83 1.54 2.18 8.01
N GLY A 84 2.77 2.53 7.61
CA GLY A 84 3.94 1.81 8.09
C GLY A 84 4.08 1.89 9.60
N ASP A 85 3.86 3.08 10.15
CA ASP A 85 3.93 3.28 11.59
C ASP A 85 2.83 2.50 12.32
N TYR A 86 1.65 2.43 11.72
CA TYR A 86 0.57 1.62 12.27
C TYR A 86 1.03 0.18 12.50
N TRP A 87 1.71 -0.40 11.50
CA TRP A 87 2.10 -1.80 11.59
C TRP A 87 3.28 -2.03 12.52
N VAL A 88 4.00 -0.96 12.90
CA VAL A 88 5.00 -1.09 13.95
C VAL A 88 4.34 -1.44 15.29
N ASN A 89 3.19 -0.83 15.56
CA ASN A 89 2.46 -1.10 16.81
C ASN A 89 0.97 -0.85 16.61
N PRO A 90 0.26 -1.81 15.99
CA PRO A 90 -1.16 -1.60 15.70
C PRO A 90 -2.01 -1.30 16.93
N SER A 91 -1.65 -1.86 18.08
CA SER A 91 -2.47 -1.67 19.27
C SER A 91 -2.40 -0.25 19.81
N ALA A 92 -1.44 0.55 19.39
CA ALA A 92 -1.35 1.94 19.80
C ALA A 92 -2.30 2.85 19.00
N TRP A 93 -2.94 2.33 17.98
CA TRP A 93 -3.81 3.12 17.11
C TRP A 93 -5.28 2.86 17.44
N THR A 94 -6.04 3.93 17.59
CA THR A 94 -7.49 3.82 17.78
C THR A 94 -8.18 3.95 16.44
N VAL A 95 -9.47 3.58 16.39
CA VAL A 95 -10.27 3.76 15.19
C VAL A 95 -10.32 5.24 14.82
N GLU A 96 -10.40 6.11 15.83
CA GLU A 96 -10.40 7.56 15.56
C GLU A 96 -9.12 8.02 14.91
N HIS A 97 -7.97 7.53 15.37
CA HIS A 97 -6.70 7.89 14.76
C HIS A 97 -6.63 7.43 13.31
N ILE A 98 -7.05 6.20 13.06
CA ILE A 98 -7.03 5.66 11.71
C ILE A 98 -7.89 6.51 10.77
N THR A 99 -9.06 6.89 11.23
CA THR A 99 -9.96 7.71 10.46
C THR A 99 -9.43 9.11 10.26
N HIS A 100 -8.91 9.71 11.34
CA HIS A 100 -8.40 11.07 11.29
C HIS A 100 -7.25 11.21 10.28
N PHE A 101 -6.31 10.28 10.31
CA PHE A 101 -5.16 10.32 9.42
C PHE A 101 -5.45 9.69 8.06
N ARG A 102 -6.64 9.16 7.87
CA ARG A 102 -7.10 8.63 6.59
C ARG A 102 -6.19 7.53 6.07
N ILE A 103 -5.79 6.63 6.96
CA ILE A 103 -4.91 5.53 6.60
C ILE A 103 -5.63 4.20 6.50
N GLY A 104 -6.95 4.20 6.50
CA GLY A 104 -7.71 2.98 6.26
C GLY A 104 -7.33 2.37 4.94
N LEU A 105 -7.30 1.03 4.89
CA LEU A 105 -6.79 0.34 3.72
C LEU A 105 -7.57 0.68 2.45
N SER A 106 -8.90 0.71 2.54
CA SER A 106 -9.69 1.01 1.35
C SER A 106 -9.52 2.45 0.89
N GLU A 107 -9.28 3.36 1.82
CA GLU A 107 -9.08 4.75 1.46
C GLU A 107 -7.75 4.95 0.74
N VAL A 108 -6.69 4.33 1.27
CA VAL A 108 -5.37 4.42 0.64
C VAL A 108 -5.41 3.76 -0.74
N PHE A 109 -6.10 2.63 -0.84
CA PHE A 109 -6.22 1.93 -2.12
C PHE A 109 -6.95 2.79 -3.15
N ARG A 110 -8.00 3.49 -2.73
CA ARG A 110 -8.75 4.35 -3.63
C ARG A 110 -7.89 5.49 -4.15
N GLU A 111 -7.08 6.10 -3.27
CA GLU A 111 -6.19 7.15 -3.71
C GLU A 111 -5.12 6.64 -4.67
N ALA A 112 -4.64 5.43 -4.44
CA ALA A 112 -3.68 4.81 -5.35
C ALA A 112 -4.30 4.57 -6.72
N GLN A 113 -5.57 4.17 -6.76
CA GLN A 113 -6.25 3.98 -8.03
C GLN A 113 -6.41 5.28 -8.80
N LYS A 114 -6.68 6.38 -8.08
CA LYS A 114 -6.75 7.67 -8.73
C LYS A 114 -5.42 8.05 -9.35
N LEU A 115 -4.34 7.76 -8.65
CA LEU A 115 -3.01 8.05 -9.17
C LEU A 115 -2.73 7.22 -10.42
N LEU A 116 -3.11 5.95 -10.41
CA LEU A 116 -2.95 5.10 -11.56
C LEU A 116 -3.72 5.64 -12.77
N ASN A 117 -4.95 6.09 -12.54
CA ASN A 117 -5.76 6.62 -13.63
C ASN A 117 -5.15 7.88 -14.23
N ARG A 118 -4.54 8.70 -13.41
CA ARG A 118 -3.88 9.90 -13.91
C ARG A 118 -2.62 9.57 -14.69
N ALA A 119 -1.93 8.51 -14.28
CA ALA A 119 -0.70 8.10 -14.95
C ALA A 119 -0.97 7.41 -16.27
N ALA A 120 -2.12 6.77 -16.39
CA ALA A 120 -2.46 6.07 -17.60
C ALA A 120 -2.94 7.03 -18.67
#